data_e9d478482389dea860554838cb9216dc
#
_entry.id   e9d478482389dea860554838cb9216dc
#
_cell.length_a   1.000
_cell.length_b   1.000
_cell.length_c   1.000
_cell.angle_alpha   90.00
_cell.angle_beta   90.00
_cell.angle_gamma   90.00
#
_symmetry.space_group_name_H-M   'P 1'
#
loop_
_entity.id
_entity.type
_entity.pdbx_description
1 polymer ?
#
loop_
_entity_poly.entity_id
_entity_poly.type
_entity_poly.pdbx_seq_one_letter_code
_entity_poly.pdbx_strand_id
1 'polypeptide(L)'
;MAKDKTNDMTVGNPVSLIIRFMIPMCLGNVFQQFYNIADSIVAGQFLGVDALAAIGSTGSLMFFVTGWLNGLSSGFAILVSQWFGAKQYDKMRHYVAMSIYLAAAFAIVMTIGLEALNEPILRLMNSPEDLMGSVKGYMGIIYAGLLVTAAYNSLAAFLRALGDSRSPLYFLIISAVINVFLDILFIVKIGMGVEGCAYATVIAQAISAVCCLIYIIKKFPILHLKKENFEVSFTSFRYLLALGIPMGLQFSITAIGTIIVQGAVNIYGSVYMAGFSAAGKIQNIIVTVFVAFGATMATYVGQNRGAGKMDRVKEGMRYTQIMILIWSVITMIIMFFFGKYMTWLFIDKSQTDVINVSVTYFHTVFWAYPFLGSIFLYRNGLQGLGYGLVPMLGGVFELVARSAIVMFVAGKTSFAGVCLADPAAWIAALIPLIPYYIYVMKKWSRGKKETAA
;
A
#
# COMPACT_ATOMS: atom_id res chain seq x y z
N MET A 1 32.73 12.72 -11.23
CA MET A 1 31.75 12.51 -10.17
C MET A 1 30.41 12.14 -10.84
N ALA A 2 29.88 10.94 -10.60
CA ALA A 2 28.56 10.57 -11.11
C ALA A 2 27.54 11.54 -10.49
N LYS A 3 26.74 12.20 -11.34
CA LYS A 3 25.70 13.13 -10.90
C LYS A 3 24.70 12.32 -10.07
N ASP A 4 24.56 12.64 -8.79
CA ASP A 4 23.59 12.01 -7.90
C ASP A 4 22.19 12.09 -8.53
N LYS A 5 21.50 10.97 -8.66
CA LYS A 5 20.15 10.89 -9.22
C LYS A 5 19.04 11.24 -8.20
N THR A 6 19.44 11.82 -7.07
CA THR A 6 18.50 12.31 -6.07
C THR A 6 17.62 13.44 -6.63
N ASN A 7 16.36 13.46 -6.26
CA ASN A 7 15.45 14.53 -6.63
C ASN A 7 15.02 15.29 -5.36
N ASP A 8 15.61 16.47 -5.18
CA ASP A 8 15.32 17.33 -4.04
C ASP A 8 13.97 18.01 -4.24
N MET A 9 12.96 17.53 -3.51
CA MET A 9 11.59 18.06 -3.56
C MET A 9 11.44 19.35 -2.73
N THR A 10 12.50 19.84 -2.11
CA THR A 10 12.49 21.10 -1.34
C THR A 10 12.72 22.34 -2.21
N VAL A 11 13.04 22.17 -3.51
CA VAL A 11 13.33 23.23 -4.46
C VAL A 11 12.53 23.04 -5.75
N GLY A 12 12.06 24.12 -6.35
CA GLY A 12 11.29 24.10 -7.59
C GLY A 12 9.77 24.19 -7.37
N ASN A 13 9.01 24.11 -8.47
CA ASN A 13 7.55 24.23 -8.42
C ASN A 13 6.92 22.99 -7.78
N PRO A 14 6.13 23.12 -6.68
CA PRO A 14 5.54 21.99 -5.96
C PRO A 14 4.66 21.10 -6.85
N VAL A 15 3.81 21.69 -7.70
CA VAL A 15 2.89 20.93 -8.56
C VAL A 15 3.66 20.04 -9.52
N SER A 16 4.68 20.58 -10.18
CA SER A 16 5.52 19.82 -11.12
C SER A 16 6.28 18.68 -10.42
N LEU A 17 6.81 18.93 -9.21
CA LEU A 17 7.52 17.91 -8.44
C LEU A 17 6.58 16.77 -8.02
N ILE A 18 5.39 17.12 -7.51
CA ILE A 18 4.37 16.16 -7.08
C ILE A 18 3.91 15.31 -8.26
N ILE A 19 3.55 15.92 -9.39
CA ILE A 19 3.08 15.17 -10.57
C ILE A 19 4.18 14.26 -11.13
N ARG A 20 5.41 14.76 -11.27
CA ARG A 20 6.54 13.97 -11.79
C ARG A 20 6.89 12.78 -10.91
N PHE A 21 6.67 12.88 -9.62
CA PHE A 21 6.90 11.78 -8.68
C PHE A 21 5.69 10.83 -8.64
N MET A 22 4.47 11.37 -8.68
CA MET A 22 3.22 10.60 -8.58
C MET A 22 3.00 9.69 -9.79
N ILE A 23 3.29 10.15 -11.02
CA ILE A 23 3.04 9.35 -12.23
C ILE A 23 3.77 8.00 -12.21
N PRO A 24 5.11 7.91 -11.97
CA PRO A 24 5.77 6.61 -11.86
C PRO A 24 5.25 5.75 -10.70
N MET A 25 4.85 6.37 -9.59
CA MET A 25 4.22 5.65 -8.46
C MET A 25 2.88 5.04 -8.87
N CYS A 26 2.05 5.81 -9.56
CA CYS A 26 0.77 5.33 -10.08
C CYS A 26 0.96 4.17 -11.07
N LEU A 27 1.88 4.32 -12.03
CA LEU A 27 2.23 3.26 -12.97
C LEU A 27 2.74 2.01 -12.24
N GLY A 28 3.58 2.16 -11.21
CA GLY A 28 4.06 1.05 -10.41
C GLY A 28 2.91 0.29 -9.74
N ASN A 29 1.95 0.99 -9.15
CA ASN A 29 0.79 0.35 -8.53
C ASN A 29 -0.10 -0.36 -9.57
N VAL A 30 -0.26 0.22 -10.77
CA VAL A 30 -1.00 -0.42 -11.88
C VAL A 30 -0.28 -1.68 -12.36
N PHE A 31 1.05 -1.62 -12.56
CA PHE A 31 1.84 -2.80 -12.91
C PHE A 31 1.79 -3.89 -11.84
N GLN A 32 1.73 -3.52 -10.55
CA GLN A 32 1.52 -4.48 -9.46
C GLN A 32 0.19 -5.23 -9.60
N GLN A 33 -0.88 -4.56 -10.03
CA GLN A 33 -2.16 -5.22 -10.28
C GLN A 33 -2.09 -6.18 -11.47
N PHE A 34 -1.45 -5.76 -12.57
CA PHE A 34 -1.24 -6.66 -13.71
C PHE A 34 -0.39 -7.88 -13.36
N TYR A 35 0.63 -7.71 -12.55
CA TYR A 35 1.44 -8.79 -12.03
C TYR A 35 0.58 -9.83 -11.28
N ASN A 36 -0.23 -9.39 -10.32
CA ASN A 36 -1.11 -10.27 -9.54
C ASN A 36 -2.14 -11.01 -10.44
N ILE A 37 -2.62 -10.34 -11.49
CA ILE A 37 -3.54 -10.94 -12.46
C ILE A 37 -2.81 -11.99 -13.31
N ALA A 38 -1.60 -11.69 -13.79
CA ALA A 38 -0.81 -12.61 -14.61
C ALA A 38 -0.47 -13.89 -13.84
N ASP A 39 -0.05 -13.77 -12.59
CA ASP A 39 0.21 -14.88 -11.67
C ASP A 39 -1.01 -15.81 -11.55
N SER A 40 -2.19 -15.20 -11.31
CA SER A 40 -3.46 -15.93 -11.22
C SER A 40 -3.86 -16.61 -12.54
N ILE A 41 -3.60 -15.97 -13.69
CA ILE A 41 -3.89 -16.56 -15.02
C ILE A 41 -2.99 -17.76 -15.26
N VAL A 42 -1.68 -17.65 -15.00
CA VAL A 42 -0.74 -18.76 -15.19
C VAL A 42 -1.11 -19.94 -14.30
N ALA A 43 -1.37 -19.70 -13.02
CA ALA A 43 -1.80 -20.74 -12.09
C ALA A 43 -3.11 -21.41 -12.56
N GLY A 44 -4.13 -20.62 -12.90
CA GLY A 44 -5.44 -21.14 -13.32
C GLY A 44 -5.39 -21.94 -14.64
N GLN A 45 -4.61 -21.48 -15.61
CA GLN A 45 -4.53 -22.15 -16.93
C GLN A 45 -3.71 -23.44 -16.90
N PHE A 46 -2.63 -23.49 -16.12
CA PHE A 46 -1.71 -24.63 -16.16
C PHE A 46 -1.88 -25.61 -14.98
N LEU A 47 -2.39 -25.16 -13.85
CA LEU A 47 -2.60 -26.01 -12.66
C LEU A 47 -4.08 -26.31 -12.38
N GLY A 48 -4.99 -25.59 -13.06
CA GLY A 48 -6.44 -25.79 -12.92
C GLY A 48 -7.10 -25.02 -11.78
N VAL A 49 -8.39 -25.36 -11.55
CA VAL A 49 -9.26 -24.60 -10.63
C VAL A 49 -8.83 -24.74 -9.18
N ASP A 50 -8.35 -25.91 -8.76
CA ASP A 50 -7.94 -26.19 -7.39
C ASP A 50 -6.73 -25.35 -6.98
N ALA A 51 -5.75 -25.20 -7.87
CA ALA A 51 -4.60 -24.33 -7.65
C ALA A 51 -4.99 -22.86 -7.56
N LEU A 52 -5.89 -22.40 -8.44
CA LEU A 52 -6.43 -21.05 -8.38
C LEU A 52 -7.20 -20.79 -7.09
N ALA A 53 -7.96 -21.78 -6.61
CA ALA A 53 -8.67 -21.73 -5.34
C ALA A 53 -7.69 -21.67 -4.15
N ALA A 54 -6.62 -22.48 -4.19
CA ALA A 54 -5.57 -22.48 -3.18
C ALA A 54 -4.89 -21.10 -3.06
N ILE A 55 -4.42 -20.52 -4.17
CA ILE A 55 -3.80 -19.18 -4.20
C ILE A 55 -4.83 -18.11 -3.79
N GLY A 56 -6.06 -18.19 -4.31
CA GLY A 56 -7.11 -17.23 -4.00
C GLY A 56 -7.49 -17.19 -2.53
N SER A 57 -7.52 -18.35 -1.86
CA SER A 57 -7.84 -18.46 -0.42
C SER A 57 -6.79 -17.77 0.48
N THR A 58 -5.55 -17.65 0.02
CA THR A 58 -4.45 -17.00 0.76
C THR A 58 -4.38 -15.49 0.58
N GLY A 59 -5.18 -14.93 -0.35
CA GLY A 59 -5.05 -13.52 -0.75
C GLY A 59 -5.16 -12.51 0.40
N SER A 60 -6.09 -12.70 1.34
CA SER A 60 -6.23 -11.83 2.51
C SER A 60 -5.04 -11.96 3.48
N LEU A 61 -4.51 -13.16 3.66
CA LEU A 61 -3.33 -13.42 4.50
C LEU A 61 -2.06 -12.82 3.87
N MET A 62 -1.92 -12.96 2.55
CA MET A 62 -0.85 -12.32 1.78
C MET A 62 -0.91 -10.79 1.91
N PHE A 63 -2.11 -10.21 1.77
CA PHE A 63 -2.30 -8.77 1.93
C PHE A 63 -1.93 -8.29 3.35
N PHE A 64 -2.29 -9.06 4.37
CA PHE A 64 -1.93 -8.77 5.75
C PHE A 64 -0.41 -8.78 5.94
N VAL A 65 0.26 -9.88 5.54
CA VAL A 65 1.70 -10.09 5.77
C VAL A 65 2.56 -9.12 4.97
N THR A 66 2.29 -8.99 3.66
CA THR A 66 3.05 -8.09 2.79
C THR A 66 2.73 -6.62 3.06
N GLY A 67 1.48 -6.30 3.39
CA GLY A 67 1.03 -4.97 3.78
C GLY A 67 1.72 -4.49 5.06
N TRP A 68 1.89 -5.37 6.05
CA TRP A 68 2.63 -5.07 7.28
C TRP A 68 4.08 -4.68 6.99
N LEU A 69 4.80 -5.50 6.21
CA LEU A 69 6.20 -5.21 5.83
C LEU A 69 6.33 -3.93 5.00
N ASN A 70 5.40 -3.69 4.09
CA ASN A 70 5.36 -2.46 3.29
C ASN A 70 5.11 -1.23 4.18
N GLY A 71 4.19 -1.33 5.13
CA GLY A 71 3.91 -0.27 6.11
C GLY A 71 5.13 0.06 6.97
N LEU A 72 5.81 -0.95 7.51
CA LEU A 72 7.06 -0.80 8.27
C LEU A 72 8.12 -0.08 7.44
N SER A 73 8.43 -0.59 6.25
CA SER A 73 9.46 -0.04 5.37
C SER A 73 9.15 1.41 4.96
N SER A 74 7.88 1.71 4.67
CA SER A 74 7.44 3.06 4.34
C SER A 74 7.56 4.01 5.54
N GLY A 75 7.22 3.55 6.74
CA GLY A 75 7.36 4.31 7.98
C GLY A 75 8.82 4.66 8.29
N PHE A 76 9.73 3.71 8.10
CA PHE A 76 11.17 3.94 8.30
C PHE A 76 11.72 4.95 7.27
N ALA A 77 11.27 4.86 6.02
CA ALA A 77 11.68 5.75 4.95
C ALA A 77 11.28 7.22 5.17
N ILE A 78 10.25 7.49 5.99
CA ILE A 78 9.87 8.87 6.35
C ILE A 78 11.02 9.58 7.07
N LEU A 79 11.65 8.95 8.05
CA LEU A 79 12.79 9.55 8.75
C LEU A 79 13.99 9.75 7.80
N VAL A 80 14.22 8.81 6.90
CA VAL A 80 15.24 8.95 5.85
C VAL A 80 14.95 10.19 4.98
N SER A 81 13.69 10.39 4.56
CA SER A 81 13.30 11.55 3.76
C SER A 81 13.46 12.87 4.51
N GLN A 82 13.18 12.89 5.82
CA GLN A 82 13.35 14.07 6.66
C GLN A 82 14.83 14.45 6.81
N TRP A 83 15.69 13.49 7.10
CA TRP A 83 17.13 13.75 7.21
C TRP A 83 17.78 14.09 5.87
N PHE A 84 17.27 13.51 4.78
CA PHE A 84 17.68 13.92 3.43
C PHE A 84 17.31 15.39 3.17
N GLY A 85 16.06 15.80 3.44
CA GLY A 85 15.62 17.18 3.31
C GLY A 85 16.39 18.17 4.20
N ALA A 86 16.78 17.74 5.40
CA ALA A 86 17.63 18.50 6.31
C ALA A 86 19.08 18.60 5.87
N LYS A 87 19.49 17.88 4.79
CA LYS A 87 20.87 17.74 4.31
C LYS A 87 21.85 17.17 5.34
N GLN A 88 21.31 16.44 6.35
CA GLN A 88 22.11 15.76 7.38
C GLN A 88 22.35 14.29 6.97
N TYR A 89 23.21 14.09 6.00
CA TYR A 89 23.40 12.80 5.32
C TYR A 89 23.98 11.71 6.22
N ASP A 90 24.80 12.06 7.22
CA ASP A 90 25.31 11.06 8.18
C ASP A 90 24.20 10.53 9.08
N LYS A 91 23.29 11.40 9.57
CA LYS A 91 22.11 10.94 10.29
C LYS A 91 21.18 10.14 9.39
N MET A 92 20.99 10.56 8.14
CA MET A 92 20.21 9.80 7.18
C MET A 92 20.74 8.38 7.01
N ARG A 93 22.07 8.21 6.81
CA ARG A 93 22.70 6.89 6.72
C ARG A 93 22.54 6.07 8.00
N HIS A 94 22.69 6.70 9.16
CA HIS A 94 22.44 6.04 10.43
C HIS A 94 21.01 5.49 10.51
N TYR A 95 19.98 6.28 10.15
CA TYR A 95 18.58 5.82 10.13
C TYR A 95 18.34 4.74 9.08
N VAL A 96 19.03 4.76 7.93
CA VAL A 96 19.00 3.65 6.95
C VAL A 96 19.56 2.38 7.57
N ALA A 97 20.73 2.42 8.24
CA ALA A 97 21.32 1.26 8.92
C ALA A 97 20.41 0.69 10.01
N MET A 98 19.84 1.56 10.87
CA MET A 98 18.89 1.14 11.92
C MET A 98 17.62 0.55 11.32
N SER A 99 17.15 1.06 10.18
CA SER A 99 16.00 0.50 9.45
C SER A 99 16.27 -0.91 8.92
N ILE A 100 17.49 -1.17 8.44
CA ILE A 100 17.90 -2.50 7.98
C ILE A 100 17.84 -3.51 9.14
N TYR A 101 18.36 -3.15 10.32
CA TYR A 101 18.28 -4.01 11.50
C TYR A 101 16.83 -4.33 11.88
N LEU A 102 15.98 -3.32 11.96
CA LEU A 102 14.57 -3.51 12.32
C LEU A 102 13.81 -4.30 11.25
N ALA A 103 14.00 -3.98 9.97
CA ALA A 103 13.33 -4.71 8.90
C ALA A 103 13.72 -6.19 8.88
N ALA A 104 15.00 -6.50 9.07
CA ALA A 104 15.48 -7.87 9.18
C ALA A 104 14.92 -8.58 10.42
N ALA A 105 14.94 -7.93 11.59
CA ALA A 105 14.41 -8.48 12.83
C ALA A 105 12.91 -8.80 12.70
N PHE A 106 12.11 -7.86 12.17
CA PHE A 106 10.68 -8.08 11.94
C PHE A 106 10.43 -9.21 10.93
N ALA A 107 11.17 -9.24 9.82
CA ALA A 107 11.04 -10.30 8.83
C ALA A 107 11.34 -11.68 9.41
N ILE A 108 12.43 -11.80 10.20
CA ILE A 108 12.80 -13.06 10.85
C ILE A 108 11.74 -13.49 11.89
N VAL A 109 11.29 -12.58 12.76
CA VAL A 109 10.26 -12.88 13.76
C VAL A 109 8.95 -13.29 13.08
N MET A 110 8.54 -12.58 12.02
CA MET A 110 7.35 -12.93 11.24
C MET A 110 7.52 -14.28 10.54
N THR A 111 8.65 -14.56 9.92
CA THR A 111 8.92 -15.86 9.29
C THR A 111 8.76 -17.00 10.31
N ILE A 112 9.45 -16.92 11.45
CA ILE A 112 9.39 -17.97 12.48
C ILE A 112 7.96 -18.10 13.04
N GLY A 113 7.31 -16.98 13.37
CA GLY A 113 5.96 -16.98 13.95
C GLY A 113 4.90 -17.49 12.98
N LEU A 114 4.92 -17.04 11.74
CA LEU A 114 3.95 -17.44 10.72
C LEU A 114 4.18 -18.88 10.25
N GLU A 115 5.43 -19.34 10.17
CA GLU A 115 5.72 -20.74 9.83
C GLU A 115 5.26 -21.69 10.95
N ALA A 116 5.50 -21.34 12.20
CA ALA A 116 5.03 -22.12 13.36
C ALA A 116 3.50 -22.16 13.46
N LEU A 117 2.82 -21.12 13.03
CA LEU A 117 1.36 -20.96 13.06
C LEU A 117 0.69 -21.22 11.70
N ASN A 118 1.42 -21.68 10.67
CA ASN A 118 0.92 -21.81 9.29
C ASN A 118 -0.37 -22.65 9.26
N GLU A 119 -0.32 -23.89 9.73
CA GLU A 119 -1.49 -24.77 9.74
C GLU A 119 -2.63 -24.27 10.65
N PRO A 120 -2.41 -23.83 11.91
CA PRO A 120 -3.45 -23.22 12.74
C PRO A 120 -4.16 -22.04 12.07
N ILE A 121 -3.43 -21.16 11.41
CA ILE A 121 -4.01 -20.01 10.70
C ILE A 121 -4.88 -20.48 9.53
N LEU A 122 -4.42 -21.42 8.72
CA LEU A 122 -5.16 -21.94 7.58
C LEU A 122 -6.43 -22.68 8.02
N ARG A 123 -6.39 -23.44 9.13
CA ARG A 123 -7.58 -24.05 9.72
C ARG A 123 -8.58 -23.01 10.23
N LEU A 124 -8.09 -21.94 10.89
CA LEU A 124 -8.94 -20.82 11.33
C LEU A 124 -9.61 -20.09 10.14
N MET A 125 -8.95 -20.05 8.99
CA MET A 125 -9.49 -19.50 7.75
C MET A 125 -10.47 -20.44 7.03
N ASN A 126 -10.74 -21.64 7.58
CA ASN A 126 -11.57 -22.69 6.98
C ASN A 126 -11.07 -23.11 5.59
N SER A 127 -9.75 -23.20 5.41
CA SER A 127 -9.17 -23.73 4.17
C SER A 127 -9.63 -25.18 3.98
N PRO A 128 -10.07 -25.57 2.75
CA PRO A 128 -10.51 -26.95 2.47
C PRO A 128 -9.41 -27.96 2.76
N GLU A 129 -9.76 -29.08 3.34
CA GLU A 129 -8.79 -30.13 3.75
C GLU A 129 -8.04 -30.74 2.53
N ASP A 130 -8.69 -30.84 1.39
CA ASP A 130 -8.12 -31.33 0.12
C ASP A 130 -7.05 -30.37 -0.45
N LEU A 131 -7.14 -29.07 -0.17
CA LEU A 131 -6.20 -28.04 -0.59
C LEU A 131 -5.16 -27.71 0.48
N MET A 132 -5.33 -28.17 1.69
CA MET A 132 -4.51 -27.80 2.87
C MET A 132 -3.00 -28.00 2.62
N GLY A 133 -2.62 -29.11 1.99
CA GLY A 133 -1.22 -29.41 1.68
C GLY A 133 -0.60 -28.38 0.75
N SER A 134 -1.27 -28.07 -0.35
CA SER A 134 -0.82 -27.10 -1.37
C SER A 134 -0.78 -25.67 -0.82
N VAL A 135 -1.80 -25.28 -0.07
CA VAL A 135 -1.86 -23.94 0.56
C VAL A 135 -0.75 -23.78 1.60
N LYS A 136 -0.52 -24.79 2.44
CA LYS A 136 0.53 -24.79 3.46
C LYS A 136 1.93 -24.72 2.83
N GLY A 137 2.18 -25.50 1.77
CA GLY A 137 3.45 -25.46 1.03
C GLY A 137 3.69 -24.10 0.37
N TYR A 138 2.68 -23.56 -0.32
CA TYR A 138 2.73 -22.23 -0.93
C TYR A 138 3.06 -21.14 0.11
N MET A 139 2.30 -21.09 1.20
CA MET A 139 2.49 -20.06 2.23
C MET A 139 3.83 -20.21 2.97
N GLY A 140 4.29 -21.45 3.25
CA GLY A 140 5.59 -21.69 3.87
C GLY A 140 6.75 -21.12 3.04
N ILE A 141 6.72 -21.28 1.71
CA ILE A 141 7.73 -20.69 0.81
C ILE A 141 7.67 -19.16 0.86
N ILE A 142 6.47 -18.57 0.86
CA ILE A 142 6.28 -17.12 0.97
C ILE A 142 6.81 -16.61 2.32
N TYR A 143 6.52 -17.31 3.42
CA TYR A 143 7.03 -16.92 4.75
C TYR A 143 8.56 -17.01 4.83
N ALA A 144 9.17 -18.04 4.26
CA ALA A 144 10.62 -18.14 4.14
C ALA A 144 11.22 -16.98 3.32
N GLY A 145 10.46 -16.45 2.35
CA GLY A 145 10.84 -15.32 1.51
C GLY A 145 10.65 -13.92 2.14
N LEU A 146 10.09 -13.79 3.35
CA LEU A 146 9.77 -12.49 3.93
C LEU A 146 10.98 -11.56 4.12
N LEU A 147 12.16 -12.13 4.38
CA LEU A 147 13.39 -11.35 4.49
C LEU A 147 13.74 -10.68 3.14
N VAL A 148 13.55 -11.39 2.05
CA VAL A 148 13.74 -10.87 0.69
C VAL A 148 12.71 -9.78 0.37
N THR A 149 11.46 -10.02 0.71
CA THR A 149 10.37 -9.05 0.56
C THR A 149 10.64 -7.77 1.36
N ALA A 150 11.08 -7.90 2.62
CA ALA A 150 11.44 -6.76 3.47
C ALA A 150 12.64 -5.98 2.91
N ALA A 151 13.65 -6.67 2.39
CA ALA A 151 14.81 -6.06 1.77
C ALA A 151 14.42 -5.26 0.52
N TYR A 152 13.65 -5.84 -0.40
CA TYR A 152 13.17 -5.15 -1.60
C TYR A 152 12.32 -3.92 -1.24
N ASN A 153 11.34 -4.08 -0.35
CA ASN A 153 10.47 -2.99 0.08
C ASN A 153 11.25 -1.85 0.73
N SER A 154 12.24 -2.15 1.57
CA SER A 154 13.09 -1.15 2.23
C SER A 154 13.95 -0.40 1.22
N LEU A 155 14.62 -1.10 0.30
CA LEU A 155 15.45 -0.47 -0.74
C LEU A 155 14.62 0.43 -1.65
N ALA A 156 13.44 -0.04 -2.09
CA ALA A 156 12.51 0.75 -2.88
C ALA A 156 11.99 1.98 -2.10
N ALA A 157 11.72 1.82 -0.79
CA ALA A 157 11.27 2.92 0.06
C ALA A 157 12.38 3.98 0.27
N PHE A 158 13.64 3.57 0.41
CA PHE A 158 14.77 4.50 0.50
C PHE A 158 14.97 5.30 -0.80
N LEU A 159 14.86 4.66 -1.97
CA LEU A 159 14.91 5.39 -3.24
C LEU A 159 13.78 6.43 -3.32
N ARG A 160 12.56 6.06 -2.95
CA ARG A 160 11.44 7.01 -2.88
C ARG A 160 11.70 8.14 -1.90
N ALA A 161 12.27 7.87 -0.73
CA ALA A 161 12.62 8.88 0.26
C ALA A 161 13.59 9.95 -0.28
N LEU A 162 14.49 9.57 -1.21
CA LEU A 162 15.42 10.47 -1.91
C LEU A 162 14.82 11.11 -3.16
N GLY A 163 13.51 10.95 -3.41
CA GLY A 163 12.81 11.54 -4.53
C GLY A 163 12.88 10.75 -5.84
N ASP A 164 13.40 9.52 -5.84
CA ASP A 164 13.41 8.64 -7.01
C ASP A 164 12.22 7.66 -6.98
N SER A 165 11.16 7.99 -7.73
CA SER A 165 10.01 7.10 -7.92
C SER A 165 10.11 6.23 -9.19
N ARG A 166 11.06 6.52 -10.09
CA ARG A 166 11.19 5.81 -11.37
C ARG A 166 11.93 4.50 -11.23
N SER A 167 13.03 4.50 -10.49
CA SER A 167 13.86 3.30 -10.35
C SER A 167 13.12 2.14 -9.68
N PRO A 168 12.35 2.33 -8.58
CA PRO A 168 11.49 1.28 -8.05
C PRO A 168 10.49 0.71 -9.07
N LEU A 169 9.92 1.55 -9.94
CA LEU A 169 9.03 1.10 -11.01
C LEU A 169 9.77 0.15 -11.99
N TYR A 170 10.99 0.50 -12.42
CA TYR A 170 11.75 -0.36 -13.32
C TYR A 170 12.08 -1.71 -12.68
N PHE A 171 12.46 -1.74 -11.40
CA PHE A 171 12.72 -2.99 -10.69
C PHE A 171 11.45 -3.82 -10.49
N LEU A 172 10.31 -3.19 -10.30
CA LEU A 172 9.02 -3.88 -10.25
C LEU A 172 8.68 -4.53 -11.60
N ILE A 173 8.88 -3.81 -12.72
CA ILE A 173 8.65 -4.36 -14.06
C ILE A 173 9.58 -5.55 -14.32
N ILE A 174 10.86 -5.43 -13.97
CA ILE A 174 11.84 -6.52 -14.09
C ILE A 174 11.38 -7.72 -13.26
N SER A 175 10.96 -7.49 -12.00
CA SER A 175 10.43 -8.54 -11.14
C SER A 175 9.24 -9.26 -11.77
N ALA A 176 8.28 -8.50 -12.29
CA ALA A 176 7.08 -9.07 -12.91
C ALA A 176 7.40 -9.94 -14.14
N VAL A 177 8.30 -9.47 -15.00
CA VAL A 177 8.71 -10.24 -16.20
C VAL A 177 9.45 -11.53 -15.80
N ILE A 178 10.38 -11.44 -14.84
CA ILE A 178 11.10 -12.61 -14.33
C ILE A 178 10.15 -13.59 -13.68
N ASN A 179 9.20 -13.12 -12.88
CA ASN A 179 8.23 -13.96 -12.18
C ASN A 179 7.39 -14.76 -13.19
N VAL A 180 6.76 -14.10 -14.18
CA VAL A 180 5.96 -14.80 -15.21
C VAL A 180 6.79 -15.84 -15.95
N PHE A 181 8.05 -15.54 -16.26
CA PHE A 181 8.95 -16.51 -16.88
C PHE A 181 9.24 -17.71 -15.96
N LEU A 182 9.50 -17.46 -14.67
CA LEU A 182 9.77 -18.50 -13.69
C LEU A 182 8.51 -19.32 -13.38
N ASP A 183 7.32 -18.71 -13.34
CA ASP A 183 6.05 -19.43 -13.18
C ASP A 183 5.89 -20.47 -14.29
N ILE A 184 6.05 -20.04 -15.55
CA ILE A 184 5.96 -20.96 -16.69
C ILE A 184 7.04 -22.05 -16.58
N LEU A 185 8.26 -21.71 -16.21
CA LEU A 185 9.36 -22.67 -16.06
C LEU A 185 9.05 -23.69 -14.96
N PHE A 186 8.69 -23.26 -13.77
CA PHE A 186 8.48 -24.13 -12.61
C PHE A 186 7.21 -24.95 -12.74
N ILE A 187 6.13 -24.36 -13.24
CA ILE A 187 4.85 -25.03 -13.37
C ILE A 187 4.86 -25.98 -14.59
N VAL A 188 5.21 -25.45 -15.78
CA VAL A 188 5.03 -26.20 -17.04
C VAL A 188 6.19 -27.15 -17.33
N LYS A 189 7.44 -26.72 -17.06
CA LYS A 189 8.63 -27.52 -17.40
C LYS A 189 9.07 -28.45 -16.28
N ILE A 190 9.01 -27.98 -15.03
CA ILE A 190 9.49 -28.73 -13.85
C ILE A 190 8.34 -29.46 -13.16
N GLY A 191 7.09 -28.99 -13.28
CA GLY A 191 5.94 -29.67 -12.70
C GLY A 191 5.78 -29.46 -11.19
N MET A 192 6.21 -28.29 -10.65
CA MET A 192 6.23 -28.01 -9.21
C MET A 192 4.85 -27.69 -8.57
N GLY A 193 3.78 -27.66 -9.36
CA GLY A 193 2.45 -27.31 -8.83
C GLY A 193 2.37 -25.86 -8.29
N VAL A 194 1.50 -25.65 -7.29
CA VAL A 194 1.24 -24.32 -6.69
C VAL A 194 2.48 -23.72 -6.02
N GLU A 195 3.33 -24.56 -5.44
CA GLU A 195 4.58 -24.15 -4.82
C GLU A 195 5.53 -23.48 -5.81
N GLY A 196 5.45 -23.84 -7.10
CA GLY A 196 6.22 -23.22 -8.18
C GLY A 196 5.96 -21.71 -8.28
N CYS A 197 4.69 -21.28 -8.13
CA CYS A 197 4.34 -19.86 -8.10
C CYS A 197 5.00 -19.14 -6.92
N ALA A 198 5.04 -19.76 -5.75
CA ALA A 198 5.66 -19.16 -4.56
C ALA A 198 7.18 -19.00 -4.75
N TYR A 199 7.87 -20.02 -5.27
CA TYR A 199 9.29 -19.92 -5.59
C TYR A 199 9.57 -18.86 -6.65
N ALA A 200 8.77 -18.80 -7.72
CA ALA A 200 8.91 -17.79 -8.76
C ALA A 200 8.80 -16.38 -8.19
N THR A 201 7.82 -16.15 -7.31
CA THR A 201 7.60 -14.86 -6.64
C THR A 201 8.79 -14.48 -5.77
N VAL A 202 9.26 -15.36 -4.90
CA VAL A 202 10.39 -15.08 -3.99
C VAL A 202 11.69 -14.85 -4.75
N ILE A 203 11.97 -15.67 -5.77
CA ILE A 203 13.19 -15.56 -6.59
C ILE A 203 13.16 -14.26 -7.42
N ALA A 204 12.03 -13.92 -8.04
CA ALA A 204 11.89 -12.67 -8.79
C ALA A 204 12.09 -11.43 -7.90
N GLN A 205 11.56 -11.45 -6.69
CA GLN A 205 11.78 -10.40 -5.69
C GLN A 205 13.25 -10.34 -5.24
N ALA A 206 13.91 -11.49 -5.04
CA ALA A 206 15.32 -11.56 -4.67
C ALA A 206 16.21 -10.93 -5.75
N ILE A 207 16.00 -11.28 -7.02
CA ILE A 207 16.73 -10.70 -8.14
C ILE A 207 16.51 -9.19 -8.18
N SER A 208 15.28 -8.73 -8.02
CA SER A 208 14.96 -7.29 -8.01
C SER A 208 15.57 -6.57 -6.82
N ALA A 209 15.61 -7.18 -5.63
CA ALA A 209 16.30 -6.61 -4.47
C ALA A 209 17.80 -6.46 -4.72
N VAL A 210 18.44 -7.47 -5.29
CA VAL A 210 19.86 -7.43 -5.65
C VAL A 210 20.14 -6.35 -6.72
N CYS A 211 19.32 -6.30 -7.77
CA CYS A 211 19.43 -5.27 -8.81
C CYS A 211 19.26 -3.84 -8.22
N CYS A 212 18.28 -3.68 -7.34
CA CYS A 212 18.02 -2.42 -6.64
C CYS A 212 19.21 -2.02 -5.76
N LEU A 213 19.79 -2.96 -5.01
CA LEU A 213 20.96 -2.73 -4.16
C LEU A 213 22.18 -2.33 -5.00
N ILE A 214 22.47 -3.05 -6.08
CA ILE A 214 23.57 -2.73 -7.01
C ILE A 214 23.38 -1.33 -7.60
N TYR A 215 22.15 -1.00 -7.96
CA TYR A 215 21.83 0.32 -8.49
C TYR A 215 22.04 1.42 -7.45
N ILE A 216 21.61 1.22 -6.21
CA ILE A 216 21.85 2.16 -5.11
C ILE A 216 23.34 2.37 -4.90
N ILE A 217 24.13 1.30 -4.81
CA ILE A 217 25.58 1.38 -4.62
C ILE A 217 26.25 2.17 -5.76
N LYS A 218 25.81 1.96 -7.02
CA LYS A 218 26.45 2.62 -8.18
C LYS A 218 25.98 4.06 -8.42
N LYS A 219 24.72 4.40 -8.09
CA LYS A 219 24.08 5.67 -8.51
C LYS A 219 23.74 6.62 -7.37
N PHE A 220 23.80 6.13 -6.12
CA PHE A 220 23.48 6.93 -4.92
C PHE A 220 24.63 6.88 -3.90
N PRO A 221 25.79 7.52 -4.17
CA PRO A 221 26.91 7.58 -3.23
C PRO A 221 26.52 8.12 -1.85
N ILE A 222 25.48 8.98 -1.83
CA ILE A 222 24.93 9.55 -0.60
C ILE A 222 24.38 8.48 0.38
N LEU A 223 24.00 7.30 -0.11
CA LEU A 223 23.54 6.15 0.69
C LEU A 223 24.66 5.18 1.07
N HIS A 224 25.92 5.45 0.73
CA HIS A 224 27.01 4.57 1.12
C HIS A 224 27.17 4.58 2.65
N LEU A 225 26.89 3.44 3.26
CA LEU A 225 26.97 3.25 4.71
C LEU A 225 28.42 3.05 5.15
N LYS A 226 28.83 3.72 6.23
CA LYS A 226 30.10 3.56 6.92
C LYS A 226 29.88 2.72 8.18
N LYS A 227 30.96 2.17 8.75
CA LYS A 227 30.88 1.38 10.01
C LYS A 227 30.20 2.15 11.15
N GLU A 228 30.48 3.44 11.27
CA GLU A 228 29.91 4.34 12.28
C GLU A 228 28.38 4.44 12.18
N ASN A 229 27.80 4.29 10.98
CA ASN A 229 26.36 4.35 10.79
C ASN A 229 25.64 3.14 11.39
N PHE A 230 26.33 2.04 11.64
CA PHE A 230 25.79 0.81 12.22
C PHE A 230 25.84 0.78 13.76
N GLU A 231 26.32 1.84 14.42
CA GLU A 231 26.23 1.96 15.87
C GLU A 231 24.75 1.91 16.32
N VAL A 232 24.44 0.95 17.19
CA VAL A 232 23.06 0.72 17.64
C VAL A 232 22.61 1.86 18.53
N SER A 233 21.50 2.50 18.15
CA SER A 233 20.88 3.57 18.91
C SER A 233 19.44 3.23 19.26
N PHE A 234 19.18 3.01 20.55
CA PHE A 234 17.83 2.72 21.03
C PHE A 234 16.86 3.88 20.77
N THR A 235 17.35 5.11 20.82
CA THR A 235 16.57 6.30 20.47
C THR A 235 16.13 6.30 19.01
N SER A 236 17.03 5.92 18.10
CA SER A 236 16.71 5.81 16.67
C SER A 236 15.70 4.70 16.41
N PHE A 237 15.83 3.55 17.08
CA PHE A 237 14.83 2.47 17.01
C PHE A 237 13.46 2.95 17.46
N ARG A 238 13.37 3.66 18.59
CA ARG A 238 12.11 4.21 19.09
C ARG A 238 11.42 5.12 18.07
N TYR A 239 12.16 6.00 17.40
CA TYR A 239 11.60 6.88 16.37
C TYR A 239 11.12 6.10 15.13
N LEU A 240 11.90 5.12 14.68
CA LEU A 240 11.53 4.25 13.56
C LEU A 240 10.26 3.45 13.88
N LEU A 241 10.22 2.82 15.06
CA LEU A 241 9.07 2.03 15.50
C LEU A 241 7.82 2.88 15.69
N ALA A 242 7.95 4.12 16.18
CA ALA A 242 6.85 5.06 16.36
C ALA A 242 6.14 5.44 15.03
N LEU A 243 6.82 5.28 13.89
CA LEU A 243 6.23 5.46 12.57
C LEU A 243 5.90 4.12 11.91
N GLY A 244 6.83 3.17 11.95
CA GLY A 244 6.70 1.90 11.25
C GLY A 244 5.55 1.03 11.77
N ILE A 245 5.45 0.85 13.10
CA ILE A 245 4.39 0.02 13.69
C ILE A 245 2.99 0.56 13.37
N PRO A 246 2.67 1.85 13.60
CA PRO A 246 1.35 2.37 13.25
C PRO A 246 1.04 2.25 11.75
N MET A 247 2.04 2.41 10.87
CA MET A 247 1.83 2.26 9.44
C MET A 247 1.62 0.80 9.04
N GLY A 248 2.29 -0.16 9.65
CA GLY A 248 2.04 -1.58 9.46
C GLY A 248 0.64 -1.99 9.96
N LEU A 249 0.26 -1.59 11.17
CA LEU A 249 -1.06 -1.86 11.75
C LEU A 249 -2.22 -1.28 10.92
N GLN A 250 -2.00 -0.17 10.24
CA GLN A 250 -2.99 0.44 9.38
C GLN A 250 -3.48 -0.50 8.27
N PHE A 251 -2.57 -1.29 7.65
CA PHE A 251 -2.95 -2.30 6.66
C PHE A 251 -3.82 -3.40 7.27
N SER A 252 -3.48 -3.83 8.49
CA SER A 252 -4.27 -4.83 9.23
C SER A 252 -5.68 -4.33 9.55
N ILE A 253 -5.80 -3.11 10.01
CA ILE A 253 -7.09 -2.47 10.33
C ILE A 253 -7.95 -2.36 9.06
N THR A 254 -7.36 -1.96 7.94
CA THR A 254 -8.08 -1.89 6.66
C THR A 254 -8.54 -3.27 6.20
N ALA A 255 -7.69 -4.31 6.32
CA ALA A 255 -8.04 -5.68 5.98
C ALA A 255 -9.25 -6.19 6.79
N ILE A 256 -9.27 -5.97 8.10
CA ILE A 256 -10.40 -6.33 8.97
C ILE A 256 -11.67 -5.62 8.50
N GLY A 257 -11.58 -4.33 8.19
CA GLY A 257 -12.73 -3.54 7.71
C GLY A 257 -13.32 -4.09 6.41
N THR A 258 -12.49 -4.52 5.46
CA THR A 258 -12.96 -5.12 4.20
C THR A 258 -13.62 -6.48 4.41
N ILE A 259 -13.09 -7.31 5.32
CA ILE A 259 -13.69 -8.61 5.67
C ILE A 259 -15.08 -8.42 6.28
N ILE A 260 -15.28 -7.44 7.15
CA ILE A 260 -16.59 -7.16 7.77
C ILE A 260 -17.62 -6.77 6.70
N VAL A 261 -17.27 -5.87 5.77
CA VAL A 261 -18.17 -5.48 4.68
C VAL A 261 -18.47 -6.66 3.76
N GLN A 262 -17.45 -7.45 3.40
CA GLN A 262 -17.63 -8.65 2.57
C GLN A 262 -18.59 -9.65 3.25
N GLY A 263 -18.44 -9.88 4.55
CA GLY A 263 -19.35 -10.73 5.32
C GLY A 263 -20.80 -10.25 5.26
N ALA A 264 -21.02 -8.93 5.32
CA ALA A 264 -22.34 -8.34 5.17
C ALA A 264 -22.93 -8.52 3.76
N VAL A 265 -22.10 -8.38 2.73
CA VAL A 265 -22.53 -8.59 1.33
C VAL A 265 -22.91 -10.04 1.09
N ASN A 266 -22.22 -10.99 1.71
CA ASN A 266 -22.47 -12.42 1.54
C ASN A 266 -23.91 -12.84 1.97
N ILE A 267 -24.53 -12.10 2.88
CA ILE A 267 -25.89 -12.35 3.33
C ILE A 267 -26.93 -12.20 2.19
N TYR A 268 -26.62 -11.36 1.19
CA TYR A 268 -27.51 -11.09 0.05
C TYR A 268 -27.41 -12.13 -1.08
N GLY A 269 -26.47 -13.05 -1.00
CA GLY A 269 -26.32 -14.16 -1.95
C GLY A 269 -25.32 -13.90 -3.09
N SER A 270 -25.16 -14.91 -3.95
CA SER A 270 -24.09 -15.00 -4.94
C SER A 270 -24.10 -13.88 -6.00
N VAL A 271 -25.28 -13.43 -6.42
CA VAL A 271 -25.43 -12.34 -7.40
C VAL A 271 -24.83 -11.04 -6.84
N TYR A 272 -25.12 -10.72 -5.57
CA TYR A 272 -24.59 -9.53 -4.91
C TYR A 272 -23.09 -9.65 -4.64
N MET A 273 -22.62 -10.84 -4.26
CA MET A 273 -21.18 -11.11 -4.09
C MET A 273 -20.42 -10.89 -5.40
N ALA A 274 -20.94 -11.41 -6.51
CA ALA A 274 -20.31 -11.26 -7.82
C ALA A 274 -20.28 -9.79 -8.28
N GLY A 275 -21.41 -9.08 -8.14
CA GLY A 275 -21.50 -7.66 -8.49
C GLY A 275 -20.62 -6.76 -7.63
N PHE A 276 -20.57 -7.00 -6.32
CA PHE A 276 -19.69 -6.28 -5.40
C PHE A 276 -18.21 -6.53 -5.70
N SER A 277 -17.83 -7.78 -6.00
CA SER A 277 -16.47 -8.14 -6.36
C SER A 277 -16.03 -7.46 -7.67
N ALA A 278 -16.88 -7.45 -8.69
CA ALA A 278 -16.60 -6.77 -9.95
C ALA A 278 -16.43 -5.25 -9.75
N ALA A 279 -17.33 -4.64 -8.97
CA ALA A 279 -17.24 -3.23 -8.61
C ALA A 279 -15.95 -2.92 -7.83
N GLY A 280 -15.56 -3.76 -6.89
CA GLY A 280 -14.33 -3.63 -6.11
C GLY A 280 -13.07 -3.65 -6.96
N LYS A 281 -13.00 -4.51 -7.99
CA LYS A 281 -11.87 -4.53 -8.95
C LYS A 281 -11.73 -3.20 -9.70
N ILE A 282 -12.84 -2.63 -10.14
CA ILE A 282 -12.87 -1.33 -10.83
C ILE A 282 -12.48 -0.22 -9.86
N GLN A 283 -13.03 -0.22 -8.66
CA GLN A 283 -12.67 0.75 -7.62
C GLN A 283 -11.18 0.72 -7.28
N ASN A 284 -10.55 -0.45 -7.20
CA ASN A 284 -9.11 -0.57 -6.93
C ASN A 284 -8.25 0.18 -7.95
N ILE A 285 -8.66 0.22 -9.22
CA ILE A 285 -7.96 1.00 -10.26
C ILE A 285 -8.03 2.50 -9.93
N ILE A 286 -9.19 2.99 -9.51
CA ILE A 286 -9.40 4.40 -9.13
C ILE A 286 -8.59 4.75 -7.88
N VAL A 287 -8.64 3.89 -6.87
CA VAL A 287 -7.93 4.06 -5.59
C VAL A 287 -6.42 4.10 -5.77
N THR A 288 -5.88 3.38 -6.77
CA THR A 288 -4.45 3.37 -7.11
C THR A 288 -3.87 4.78 -7.29
N VAL A 289 -4.63 5.70 -7.89
CA VAL A 289 -4.19 7.11 -8.08
C VAL A 289 -4.15 7.84 -6.73
N PHE A 290 -5.13 7.64 -5.86
CA PHE A 290 -5.12 8.24 -4.52
C PHE A 290 -3.97 7.72 -3.66
N VAL A 291 -3.67 6.41 -3.74
CA VAL A 291 -2.49 5.79 -3.09
C VAL A 291 -1.20 6.45 -3.58
N ALA A 292 -1.08 6.69 -4.90
CA ALA A 292 0.10 7.34 -5.48
C ALA A 292 0.24 8.80 -5.00
N PHE A 293 -0.85 9.57 -4.91
CA PHE A 293 -0.83 10.89 -4.30
C PHE A 293 -0.38 10.83 -2.84
N GLY A 294 -0.94 9.90 -2.06
CA GLY A 294 -0.56 9.72 -0.66
C GLY A 294 0.94 9.46 -0.49
N ALA A 295 1.47 8.44 -1.18
CA ALA A 295 2.90 8.08 -1.12
C ALA A 295 3.81 9.25 -1.56
N THR A 296 3.40 10.00 -2.59
CA THR A 296 4.10 11.21 -3.03
C THR A 296 4.15 12.25 -1.92
N MET A 297 3.02 12.46 -1.25
CA MET A 297 2.93 13.46 -0.18
C MET A 297 3.70 13.06 1.07
N ALA A 298 3.81 11.77 1.40
CA ALA A 298 4.68 11.31 2.48
C ALA A 298 6.14 11.73 2.25
N THR A 299 6.65 11.54 1.02
CA THR A 299 8.01 11.93 0.63
C THR A 299 8.18 13.45 0.56
N TYR A 300 7.26 14.14 -0.16
CA TYR A 300 7.32 15.59 -0.33
C TYR A 300 7.28 16.33 1.03
N VAL A 301 6.35 15.96 1.87
CA VAL A 301 6.19 16.54 3.20
C VAL A 301 7.38 16.19 4.09
N GLY A 302 7.86 14.95 4.05
CA GLY A 302 9.03 14.50 4.80
C GLY A 302 10.27 15.34 4.48
N GLN A 303 10.62 15.49 3.21
CA GLN A 303 11.76 16.31 2.79
C GLN A 303 11.59 17.79 3.15
N ASN A 304 10.42 18.39 2.89
CA ASN A 304 10.18 19.80 3.20
C ASN A 304 10.15 20.08 4.71
N ARG A 305 9.63 19.15 5.54
CA ARG A 305 9.74 19.22 6.98
C ARG A 305 11.19 19.20 7.45
N GLY A 306 11.98 18.24 6.94
CA GLY A 306 13.40 18.15 7.24
C GLY A 306 14.17 19.43 6.90
N ALA A 307 13.85 20.07 5.78
CA ALA A 307 14.39 21.35 5.35
C ALA A 307 13.84 22.56 6.12
N GLY A 308 12.91 22.39 7.06
CA GLY A 308 12.25 23.50 7.78
C GLY A 308 11.27 24.32 6.91
N LYS A 309 10.94 23.88 5.70
CA LYS A 309 10.14 24.61 4.71
C LYS A 309 8.63 24.31 4.86
N MET A 310 8.05 24.64 6.02
CA MET A 310 6.65 24.33 6.33
C MET A 310 5.65 25.09 5.44
N ASP A 311 6.02 26.23 4.88
CA ASP A 311 5.15 26.97 3.95
C ASP A 311 4.99 26.14 2.65
N ARG A 312 6.05 25.45 2.19
CA ARG A 312 5.98 24.53 1.07
C ARG A 312 5.14 23.27 1.39
N VAL A 313 5.17 22.80 2.65
CA VAL A 313 4.26 21.73 3.10
C VAL A 313 2.80 22.14 2.92
N LYS A 314 2.42 23.35 3.40
CA LYS A 314 1.04 23.87 3.22
C LYS A 314 0.65 24.00 1.75
N GLU A 315 1.55 24.53 0.95
CA GLU A 315 1.35 24.74 -0.48
C GLU A 315 1.17 23.39 -1.22
N GLY A 316 2.05 22.42 -0.97
CA GLY A 316 1.95 21.08 -1.55
C GLY A 316 0.67 20.35 -1.15
N MET A 317 0.29 20.41 0.14
CA MET A 317 -0.98 19.84 0.62
C MET A 317 -2.20 20.47 -0.06
N ARG A 318 -2.21 21.81 -0.22
CA ARG A 318 -3.30 22.51 -0.91
C ARG A 318 -3.41 22.13 -2.38
N TYR A 319 -2.30 22.13 -3.12
CA TYR A 319 -2.32 21.75 -4.54
C TYR A 319 -2.70 20.28 -4.73
N THR A 320 -2.21 19.39 -3.88
CA THR A 320 -2.58 17.97 -3.97
C THR A 320 -4.05 17.77 -3.64
N GLN A 321 -4.62 18.51 -2.67
CA GLN A 321 -6.06 18.46 -2.40
C GLN A 321 -6.88 18.87 -3.63
N ILE A 322 -6.46 19.93 -4.34
CA ILE A 322 -7.13 20.36 -5.58
C ILE A 322 -7.04 19.26 -6.65
N MET A 323 -5.85 18.67 -6.85
CA MET A 323 -5.67 17.58 -7.82
C MET A 323 -6.52 16.35 -7.49
N ILE A 324 -6.63 16.01 -6.21
CA ILE A 324 -7.50 14.94 -5.71
C ILE A 324 -8.98 15.22 -6.00
N LEU A 325 -9.42 16.46 -5.76
CA LEU A 325 -10.81 16.87 -6.06
C LEU A 325 -11.10 16.79 -7.57
N ILE A 326 -10.18 17.26 -8.40
CA ILE A 326 -10.30 17.16 -9.87
C ILE A 326 -10.39 15.68 -10.28
N TRP A 327 -9.49 14.83 -9.79
CA TRP A 327 -9.51 13.39 -10.07
C TRP A 327 -10.81 12.74 -9.59
N SER A 328 -11.29 13.11 -8.40
CA SER A 328 -12.56 12.61 -7.86
C SER A 328 -13.73 12.98 -8.75
N VAL A 329 -13.81 14.22 -9.23
CA VAL A 329 -14.87 14.65 -10.16
C VAL A 329 -14.80 13.90 -11.49
N ILE A 330 -13.60 13.73 -12.05
CA ILE A 330 -13.40 12.94 -13.28
C ILE A 330 -13.89 11.50 -13.08
N THR A 331 -13.49 10.85 -11.99
CA THR A 331 -13.90 9.47 -11.69
C THR A 331 -15.40 9.36 -11.38
N MET A 332 -16.00 10.34 -10.71
CA MET A 332 -17.45 10.42 -10.51
C MET A 332 -18.19 10.43 -11.86
N ILE A 333 -17.78 11.26 -12.79
CA ILE A 333 -18.37 11.35 -14.13
C ILE A 333 -18.18 10.02 -14.87
N ILE A 334 -16.98 9.45 -14.85
CA ILE A 334 -16.69 8.16 -15.49
C ILE A 334 -17.57 7.06 -14.90
N MET A 335 -17.68 6.96 -13.57
CA MET A 335 -18.47 5.92 -12.92
C MET A 335 -19.97 6.09 -13.18
N PHE A 336 -20.46 7.32 -13.21
CA PHE A 336 -21.86 7.60 -13.47
C PHE A 336 -22.27 7.18 -14.88
N PHE A 337 -21.52 7.57 -15.91
CA PHE A 337 -21.87 7.30 -17.30
C PHE A 337 -21.36 5.94 -17.81
N PHE A 338 -20.21 5.50 -17.37
CA PHE A 338 -19.50 4.34 -17.93
C PHE A 338 -19.37 3.17 -16.96
N GLY A 339 -19.80 3.28 -15.70
CA GLY A 339 -19.67 2.21 -14.69
C GLY A 339 -20.27 0.88 -15.15
N LYS A 340 -21.44 0.91 -15.80
CA LYS A 340 -22.06 -0.28 -16.41
C LYS A 340 -21.15 -0.95 -17.44
N TYR A 341 -20.56 -0.17 -18.33
CA TYR A 341 -19.69 -0.69 -19.41
C TYR A 341 -18.35 -1.23 -18.87
N MET A 342 -17.82 -0.60 -17.82
CA MET A 342 -16.62 -1.10 -17.16
C MET A 342 -16.83 -2.45 -16.48
N THR A 343 -18.05 -2.72 -15.99
CA THR A 343 -18.40 -4.01 -15.41
C THR A 343 -18.32 -5.15 -16.44
N TRP A 344 -18.55 -4.87 -17.74
CA TRP A 344 -18.42 -5.85 -18.81
C TRP A 344 -17.00 -6.38 -19.01
N LEU A 345 -15.99 -5.74 -18.44
CA LEU A 345 -14.63 -6.28 -18.43
C LEU A 345 -14.49 -7.53 -17.55
N PHE A 346 -15.40 -7.73 -16.60
CA PHE A 346 -15.34 -8.80 -15.60
C PHE A 346 -16.57 -9.72 -15.62
N ILE A 347 -17.70 -9.25 -16.14
CA ILE A 347 -19.00 -9.94 -16.10
C ILE A 347 -19.58 -9.99 -17.52
N ASP A 348 -20.11 -11.14 -17.90
CA ASP A 348 -20.80 -11.30 -19.18
C ASP A 348 -21.99 -10.36 -19.27
N LYS A 349 -22.21 -9.79 -20.45
CA LYS A 349 -23.29 -8.81 -20.72
C LYS A 349 -24.69 -9.36 -20.49
N SER A 350 -24.86 -10.68 -20.56
CA SER A 350 -26.14 -11.37 -20.30
C SER A 350 -26.52 -11.38 -18.82
N GLN A 351 -25.57 -11.23 -17.90
CA GLN A 351 -25.79 -11.25 -16.45
C GLN A 351 -26.22 -9.88 -15.93
N THR A 352 -27.37 -9.42 -16.38
CA THR A 352 -27.91 -8.08 -16.08
C THR A 352 -28.07 -7.81 -14.60
N ASP A 353 -28.46 -8.81 -13.82
CA ASP A 353 -28.66 -8.67 -12.37
C ASP A 353 -27.35 -8.37 -11.64
N VAL A 354 -26.28 -9.09 -11.97
CA VAL A 354 -24.94 -8.85 -11.42
C VAL A 354 -24.41 -7.46 -11.81
N ILE A 355 -24.64 -7.05 -13.07
CA ILE A 355 -24.26 -5.72 -13.54
C ILE A 355 -25.00 -4.63 -12.77
N ASN A 356 -26.33 -4.80 -12.55
CA ASN A 356 -27.14 -3.83 -11.80
C ASN A 356 -26.66 -3.69 -10.34
N VAL A 357 -26.22 -4.77 -9.71
CA VAL A 357 -25.62 -4.73 -8.38
C VAL A 357 -24.34 -3.87 -8.38
N SER A 358 -23.45 -4.06 -9.38
CA SER A 358 -22.24 -3.24 -9.51
C SER A 358 -22.57 -1.76 -9.73
N VAL A 359 -23.56 -1.46 -10.57
CA VAL A 359 -24.03 -0.08 -10.82
C VAL A 359 -24.60 0.53 -9.55
N THR A 360 -25.39 -0.23 -8.79
CA THR A 360 -25.92 0.21 -7.49
C THR A 360 -24.79 0.57 -6.52
N TYR A 361 -23.73 -0.26 -6.45
CA TYR A 361 -22.55 0.05 -5.66
C TYR A 361 -21.90 1.37 -6.12
N PHE A 362 -21.65 1.54 -7.41
CA PHE A 362 -21.03 2.77 -7.92
C PHE A 362 -21.86 4.01 -7.57
N HIS A 363 -23.17 4.00 -7.85
CA HIS A 363 -24.04 5.14 -7.56
C HIS A 363 -24.15 5.45 -6.07
N THR A 364 -23.96 4.47 -5.21
CA THR A 364 -23.97 4.68 -3.76
C THR A 364 -22.66 5.26 -3.24
N VAL A 365 -21.52 4.94 -3.88
CA VAL A 365 -20.18 5.20 -3.31
C VAL A 365 -19.45 6.35 -3.99
N PHE A 366 -19.64 6.60 -5.30
CA PHE A 366 -18.80 7.50 -6.11
C PHE A 366 -18.77 8.95 -5.60
N TRP A 367 -19.84 9.45 -5.04
CA TRP A 367 -19.91 10.82 -4.49
C TRP A 367 -18.95 11.03 -3.31
N ALA A 368 -18.51 9.94 -2.67
CA ALA A 368 -17.62 9.98 -1.51
C ALA A 368 -16.13 9.87 -1.89
N TYR A 369 -15.76 9.74 -3.16
CA TYR A 369 -14.35 9.70 -3.60
C TYR A 369 -13.52 10.93 -3.18
N PRO A 370 -14.06 12.17 -3.10
CA PRO A 370 -13.32 13.29 -2.54
C PRO A 370 -12.85 13.04 -1.10
N PHE A 371 -13.67 12.38 -0.27
CA PHE A 371 -13.30 12.04 1.11
C PHE A 371 -12.23 10.95 1.13
N LEU A 372 -12.38 9.90 0.30
CA LEU A 372 -11.37 8.84 0.16
C LEU A 372 -10.01 9.41 -0.24
N GLY A 373 -9.95 10.23 -1.27
CA GLY A 373 -8.71 10.86 -1.72
C GLY A 373 -8.10 11.75 -0.61
N SER A 374 -8.93 12.48 0.12
CA SER A 374 -8.49 13.31 1.25
C SER A 374 -7.89 12.49 2.39
N ILE A 375 -8.39 11.27 2.65
CA ILE A 375 -7.76 10.36 3.62
C ILE A 375 -6.31 10.09 3.23
N PHE A 376 -6.06 9.69 1.99
CA PHE A 376 -4.69 9.41 1.54
C PHE A 376 -3.79 10.63 1.66
N LEU A 377 -4.30 11.83 1.38
CA LEU A 377 -3.56 13.07 1.51
C LEU A 377 -3.20 13.38 2.96
N TYR A 378 -4.19 13.51 3.84
CA TYR A 378 -3.96 13.94 5.23
C TYR A 378 -3.24 12.87 6.05
N ARG A 379 -3.55 11.59 5.83
CA ARG A 379 -2.88 10.45 6.44
C ARG A 379 -1.39 10.45 6.14
N ASN A 380 -1.04 10.43 4.86
CA ASN A 380 0.36 10.39 4.42
C ASN A 380 1.08 11.73 4.66
N GLY A 381 0.39 12.86 4.59
CA GLY A 381 0.92 14.16 4.96
C GLY A 381 1.33 14.21 6.44
N LEU A 382 0.48 13.74 7.35
CA LEU A 382 0.80 13.63 8.77
C LEU A 382 1.94 12.64 9.04
N GLN A 383 1.97 11.51 8.33
CA GLN A 383 3.09 10.55 8.39
C GLN A 383 4.39 11.22 7.94
N GLY A 384 4.40 11.95 6.83
CA GLY A 384 5.54 12.75 6.36
C GLY A 384 6.01 13.78 7.39
N LEU A 385 5.07 14.36 8.14
CA LEU A 385 5.37 15.21 9.32
C LEU A 385 5.89 14.42 10.52
N GLY A 386 5.99 13.07 10.46
CA GLY A 386 6.50 12.21 11.52
C GLY A 386 5.49 11.86 12.59
N TYR A 387 4.21 11.97 12.32
CA TYR A 387 3.15 11.52 13.21
C TYR A 387 2.60 10.18 12.71
N GLY A 388 2.82 9.08 13.45
CA GLY A 388 2.32 7.75 13.08
C GLY A 388 0.97 7.42 13.70
N LEU A 389 0.78 7.79 14.98
CA LEU A 389 -0.37 7.36 15.78
C LEU A 389 -1.71 7.94 15.27
N VAL A 390 -1.77 9.24 14.99
CA VAL A 390 -3.02 9.88 14.55
C VAL A 390 -3.48 9.37 13.17
N PRO A 391 -2.61 9.20 12.17
CA PRO A 391 -2.93 8.48 10.94
C PRO A 391 -3.50 7.08 11.16
N MET A 392 -2.95 6.30 12.08
CA MET A 392 -3.46 4.98 12.45
C MET A 392 -4.86 5.07 13.09
N LEU A 393 -5.09 6.05 13.97
CA LEU A 393 -6.43 6.31 14.55
C LEU A 393 -7.46 6.59 13.47
N GLY A 394 -7.11 7.29 12.37
CA GLY A 394 -7.99 7.44 11.22
C GLY A 394 -8.49 6.09 10.70
N GLY A 395 -7.62 5.07 10.63
CA GLY A 395 -8.01 3.70 10.27
C GLY A 395 -8.94 3.05 11.30
N VAL A 396 -8.73 3.30 12.60
CA VAL A 396 -9.63 2.80 13.66
C VAL A 396 -11.02 3.43 13.52
N PHE A 397 -11.13 4.72 13.26
CA PHE A 397 -12.40 5.40 13.00
C PHE A 397 -13.10 4.83 11.76
N GLU A 398 -12.33 4.53 10.72
CA GLU A 398 -12.80 3.85 9.51
C GLU A 398 -13.41 2.48 9.84
N LEU A 399 -12.70 1.66 10.63
CA LEU A 399 -13.17 0.34 11.04
C LEU A 399 -14.44 0.42 11.89
N VAL A 400 -14.48 1.32 12.88
CA VAL A 400 -15.65 1.51 13.75
C VAL A 400 -16.87 1.93 12.95
N ALA A 401 -16.72 2.88 12.02
CA ALA A 401 -17.84 3.34 11.18
C ALA A 401 -18.35 2.24 10.25
N ARG A 402 -17.46 1.46 9.60
CA ARG A 402 -17.85 0.30 8.81
C ARG A 402 -18.61 -0.73 9.64
N SER A 403 -18.07 -1.09 10.79
CA SER A 403 -18.71 -2.07 11.69
C SER A 403 -20.09 -1.60 12.16
N ALA A 404 -20.23 -0.32 12.49
CA ALA A 404 -21.51 0.26 12.89
C ALA A 404 -22.55 0.19 11.75
N ILE A 405 -22.20 0.64 10.54
CA ILE A 405 -23.10 0.55 9.39
C ILE A 405 -23.51 -0.91 9.13
N VAL A 406 -22.54 -1.83 9.10
CA VAL A 406 -22.84 -3.26 8.89
C VAL A 406 -23.77 -3.80 9.98
N MET A 407 -23.51 -3.52 11.25
CA MET A 407 -24.33 -4.00 12.37
C MET A 407 -25.77 -3.49 12.35
N PHE A 408 -25.97 -2.22 11.96
CA PHE A 408 -27.30 -1.60 11.99
C PHE A 408 -28.10 -1.80 10.69
N VAL A 409 -27.43 -2.04 9.57
CA VAL A 409 -28.00 -1.99 8.22
C VAL A 409 -28.03 -3.37 7.54
N ALA A 410 -27.00 -4.23 7.72
CA ALA A 410 -26.93 -5.52 7.04
C ALA A 410 -28.10 -6.44 7.42
N GLY A 411 -28.73 -7.03 6.40
CA GLY A 411 -29.90 -7.90 6.55
C GLY A 411 -31.21 -7.21 6.97
N LYS A 412 -31.18 -5.90 7.25
CA LYS A 412 -32.37 -5.11 7.66
C LYS A 412 -32.83 -4.12 6.58
N THR A 413 -31.95 -3.78 5.65
CA THR A 413 -32.19 -2.82 4.57
C THR A 413 -31.75 -3.39 3.23
N SER A 414 -31.80 -2.56 2.18
CA SER A 414 -31.31 -2.93 0.85
C SER A 414 -29.77 -3.04 0.80
N PHE A 415 -29.24 -3.71 -0.22
CA PHE A 415 -27.82 -3.80 -0.51
C PHE A 415 -27.14 -2.42 -0.57
N ALA A 416 -27.80 -1.40 -1.11
CA ALA A 416 -27.29 -0.03 -1.12
C ALA A 416 -26.97 0.49 0.28
N GLY A 417 -27.73 0.09 1.30
CA GLY A 417 -27.45 0.43 2.69
C GLY A 417 -26.10 -0.12 3.17
N VAL A 418 -25.75 -1.36 2.81
CA VAL A 418 -24.44 -1.94 3.13
C VAL A 418 -23.32 -1.21 2.38
N CYS A 419 -23.56 -0.80 1.13
CA CYS A 419 -22.59 -0.03 0.34
C CYS A 419 -22.23 1.33 0.98
N LEU A 420 -23.12 1.91 1.82
CA LEU A 420 -22.82 3.13 2.57
C LEU A 420 -21.74 2.95 3.66
N ALA A 421 -21.36 1.71 3.97
CA ALA A 421 -20.27 1.44 4.91
C ALA A 421 -18.93 2.09 4.47
N ASP A 422 -18.63 2.11 3.18
CA ASP A 422 -17.43 2.74 2.64
C ASP A 422 -17.47 4.28 2.75
N PRO A 423 -18.49 5.00 2.25
CA PRO A 423 -18.64 6.44 2.47
C PRO A 423 -18.57 6.86 3.94
N ALA A 424 -19.30 6.15 4.82
CA ALA A 424 -19.30 6.46 6.24
C ALA A 424 -17.91 6.30 6.87
N ALA A 425 -17.19 5.23 6.51
CA ALA A 425 -15.83 5.00 6.95
C ALA A 425 -14.88 6.12 6.49
N TRP A 426 -14.98 6.55 5.24
CA TRP A 426 -14.11 7.59 4.69
C TRP A 426 -14.36 8.94 5.35
N ILE A 427 -15.60 9.29 5.63
CA ILE A 427 -15.93 10.51 6.37
C ILE A 427 -15.39 10.41 7.81
N ALA A 428 -15.63 9.29 8.50
CA ALA A 428 -15.19 9.07 9.86
C ALA A 428 -13.66 9.15 10.02
N ALA A 429 -12.90 8.62 9.06
CA ALA A 429 -11.44 8.68 9.07
C ALA A 429 -10.90 10.11 9.07
N LEU A 430 -11.60 11.06 8.45
CA LEU A 430 -11.18 12.46 8.37
C LEU A 430 -11.39 13.23 9.68
N ILE A 431 -12.23 12.73 10.58
CA ILE A 431 -12.51 13.36 11.88
C ILE A 431 -11.25 13.58 12.71
N PRO A 432 -10.36 12.59 12.92
CA PRO A 432 -9.10 12.84 13.61
C PRO A 432 -8.03 13.49 12.71
N LEU A 433 -8.04 13.23 11.40
CA LEU A 433 -6.94 13.60 10.52
C LEU A 433 -6.91 15.11 10.23
N ILE A 434 -8.03 15.70 9.82
CA ILE A 434 -8.08 17.11 9.41
C ILE A 434 -7.85 18.06 10.60
N PRO A 435 -8.56 17.92 11.75
CA PRO A 435 -8.32 18.80 12.88
C PRO A 435 -6.89 18.71 13.41
N TYR A 436 -6.32 17.50 13.44
CA TYR A 436 -4.95 17.33 13.89
C TYR A 436 -3.94 17.96 12.93
N TYR A 437 -4.14 17.83 11.61
CA TYR A 437 -3.31 18.54 10.63
C TYR A 437 -3.37 20.05 10.82
N ILE A 438 -4.56 20.62 11.01
CA ILE A 438 -4.75 22.07 11.28
C ILE A 438 -4.04 22.47 12.57
N TYR A 439 -4.15 21.67 13.61
CA TYR A 439 -3.47 21.92 14.89
C TYR A 439 -1.94 21.97 14.70
N VAL A 440 -1.36 21.00 14.02
CA VAL A 440 0.09 20.94 13.75
C VAL A 440 0.53 22.17 12.96
N MET A 441 -0.21 22.54 11.90
CA MET A 441 0.13 23.70 11.08
C MET A 441 0.05 25.03 11.87
N LYS A 442 -0.94 25.18 12.74
CA LYS A 442 -1.08 26.36 13.63
C LYS A 442 0.07 26.42 14.64
N LYS A 443 0.45 25.30 15.24
CA LYS A 443 1.58 25.23 16.19
C LYS A 443 2.88 25.70 15.55
N TRP A 444 3.18 25.23 14.34
CA TRP A 444 4.36 25.67 13.58
C TRP A 444 4.34 27.17 13.24
N SER A 445 3.19 27.71 12.88
CA SER A 445 3.05 29.12 12.56
C SER A 445 3.23 30.04 13.78
N ARG A 446 2.88 29.57 14.98
CA ARG A 446 3.09 30.31 16.25
C ARG A 446 4.58 30.30 16.63
N GLY A 447 5.24 29.13 16.62
CA GLY A 447 6.67 29.03 16.93
C GLY A 447 7.56 29.91 16.03
N LYS A 448 7.17 30.10 14.75
CA LYS A 448 7.87 31.00 13.83
C LYS A 448 7.73 32.48 14.20
N LYS A 449 6.59 32.87 14.79
CA LYS A 449 6.36 34.25 15.25
C LYS A 449 7.14 34.58 16.54
N GLU A 450 7.25 33.59 17.44
CA GLU A 450 7.99 33.75 18.71
C GLU A 450 9.51 33.79 18.49
N THR A 451 10.04 33.14 17.42
CA THR A 451 11.46 33.20 17.06
C THR A 451 11.82 34.43 16.20
N ALA A 452 10.84 35.14 15.70
CA ALA A 452 11.03 36.35 14.86
C ALA A 452 10.74 37.66 15.62
N ALA A 453 10.22 37.58 16.83
CA ALA A 453 10.05 38.67 17.80
C ALA A 453 11.18 38.63 18.82
#